data_f0305e4c0d2d07fbfe91f2981591648b
#
_entry.id   f0305e4c0d2d07fbfe91f2981591648b
#
_cell.length_a   1.000
_cell.length_b   1.000
_cell.length_c   1.000
_cell.angle_alpha   90.00
_cell.angle_beta   90.00
_cell.angle_gamma   90.00
#
_symmetry.space_group_name_H-M   'P 1'
#
loop_
_entity.id
_entity.type
_entity.pdbx_description
1 polymer ?
#
loop_
_entity_poly.entity_id
_entity_poly.type
_entity_poly.pdbx_seq_one_letter_code
_entity_poly.pdbx_strand_id
1 'polypeptide(L)'
;MTSSKLVNYTTREFMSDHELEHYIVKQNEIFTPKVVEEFTKAGMLRRVLTKLWNKEGVHRVGILFEYRDEKAYVACQSLLEKHYIPMVKTFITKVIGSWGILVHEFSSEEFTKG
;
A
#
# COMPACT_ATOMS: atom_id res chain seq x y z
N MET A 1 -10.97 -10.33 22.66
CA MET A 1 -11.31 -9.19 21.81
C MET A 1 -10.22 -9.00 20.75
N THR A 2 -10.62 -8.95 19.50
CA THR A 2 -9.68 -8.73 18.40
C THR A 2 -9.40 -7.24 18.26
N SER A 3 -8.13 -6.92 17.95
CA SER A 3 -7.75 -5.55 17.62
C SER A 3 -8.43 -5.11 16.34
N SER A 4 -8.74 -3.83 16.26
CA SER A 4 -9.26 -3.26 15.03
C SER A 4 -8.19 -3.29 13.95
N LYS A 5 -8.61 -3.55 12.70
CA LYS A 5 -7.71 -3.46 11.56
C LYS A 5 -7.26 -2.01 11.39
N LEU A 6 -5.99 -1.83 11.11
CA LEU A 6 -5.41 -0.53 10.82
C LEU A 6 -5.29 -0.36 9.33
N VAL A 7 -5.73 0.77 8.83
CA VAL A 7 -5.69 1.08 7.40
C VAL A 7 -4.82 2.30 7.17
N ASN A 8 -3.94 2.23 6.19
CA ASN A 8 -3.19 3.39 5.72
C ASN A 8 -3.55 3.65 4.26
N TYR A 9 -3.81 4.89 3.94
CA TYR A 9 -3.99 5.32 2.57
C TYR A 9 -2.92 6.37 2.27
N THR A 10 -2.07 6.07 1.28
CA THR A 10 -0.97 6.94 0.90
C THR A 10 -1.14 7.32 -0.56
N THR A 11 -1.00 8.59 -0.87
CA THR A 11 -0.93 9.04 -2.27
C THR A 11 0.50 9.47 -2.56
N ARG A 12 0.94 9.20 -3.78
CA ARG A 12 2.27 9.56 -4.25
C ARG A 12 2.14 10.19 -5.62
N GLU A 13 2.60 11.44 -5.73
CA GLU A 13 2.49 12.22 -6.95
C GLU A 13 3.87 12.33 -7.61
N PHE A 14 3.91 12.09 -8.92
CA PHE A 14 5.14 12.06 -9.71
C PHE A 14 5.21 13.27 -10.64
N MET A 15 6.44 13.58 -11.08
CA MET A 15 6.71 14.69 -11.99
C MET A 15 6.18 14.43 -13.40
N SER A 16 6.09 13.16 -13.81
CA SER A 16 5.67 12.78 -15.16
C SER A 16 5.00 11.43 -15.16
N ASP A 17 4.26 11.14 -16.22
CA ASP A 17 3.65 9.83 -16.42
C ASP A 17 4.73 8.74 -16.57
N HIS A 18 5.84 9.08 -17.22
CA HIS A 18 6.95 8.16 -17.39
C HIS A 18 7.51 7.68 -16.04
N GLU A 19 7.70 8.61 -15.09
CA GLU A 19 8.15 8.25 -13.74
C GLU A 19 7.13 7.39 -13.02
N LEU A 20 5.84 7.74 -13.15
CA LEU A 20 4.76 6.99 -12.53
C LEU A 20 4.74 5.55 -13.05
N GLU A 21 4.84 5.36 -14.36
CA GLU A 21 4.86 4.02 -14.95
C GLU A 21 6.09 3.24 -14.51
N HIS A 22 7.23 3.90 -14.40
CA HIS A 22 8.46 3.27 -13.90
C HIS A 22 8.28 2.81 -12.45
N TYR A 23 7.61 3.61 -11.62
CA TYR A 23 7.31 3.24 -10.25
C TYR A 23 6.41 2.01 -10.18
N ILE A 24 5.40 1.94 -11.06
CA ILE A 24 4.48 0.78 -11.11
C ILE A 24 5.24 -0.51 -11.46
N VAL A 25 6.11 -0.45 -12.47
CA VAL A 25 6.93 -1.59 -12.86
C VAL A 25 7.84 -2.03 -11.70
N LYS A 26 8.39 -1.07 -10.97
CA LYS A 26 9.28 -1.33 -9.84
C LYS A 26 8.61 -2.16 -8.74
N GLN A 27 7.28 -2.05 -8.61
CA GLN A 27 6.55 -2.78 -7.59
C GLN A 27 6.71 -4.30 -7.74
N ASN A 28 6.72 -4.78 -8.98
CA ASN A 28 6.91 -6.22 -9.25
C ASN A 28 8.32 -6.71 -8.89
N GLU A 29 9.30 -5.82 -8.98
CA GLU A 29 10.67 -6.14 -8.60
C GLU A 29 10.84 -6.17 -7.09
N ILE A 30 10.10 -5.31 -6.38
CA ILE A 30 10.18 -5.19 -4.92
C ILE A 30 9.39 -6.32 -4.24
N PHE A 31 8.14 -6.50 -4.66
CA PHE A 31 7.21 -7.42 -4.00
C PHE A 31 7.22 -8.80 -4.68
N THR A 32 8.37 -9.47 -4.57
CA THR A 32 8.52 -10.85 -5.00
C THR A 32 7.70 -11.76 -4.09
N PRO A 33 7.41 -13.01 -4.49
CA PRO A 33 6.69 -13.94 -3.62
C PRO A 33 7.31 -14.09 -2.23
N LYS A 34 8.64 -14.09 -2.16
CA LYS A 34 9.36 -14.18 -0.87
C LYS A 34 9.11 -12.96 0.00
N VAL A 35 9.17 -11.76 -0.58
CA VAL A 35 8.94 -10.51 0.15
C VAL A 35 7.48 -10.42 0.59
N VAL A 36 6.55 -10.79 -0.28
CA VAL A 36 5.11 -10.82 0.07
C VAL A 36 4.87 -11.76 1.25
N GLU A 37 5.54 -12.90 1.28
CA GLU A 37 5.43 -13.84 2.39
C GLU A 37 5.91 -13.21 3.70
N GLU A 38 7.00 -12.46 3.68
CA GLU A 38 7.51 -11.77 4.86
C GLU A 38 6.47 -10.76 5.41
N PHE A 39 5.86 -9.97 4.52
CA PHE A 39 4.82 -9.01 4.91
C PHE A 39 3.58 -9.72 5.46
N THR A 40 3.19 -10.81 4.83
CA THR A 40 2.03 -11.59 5.28
C THR A 40 2.23 -12.13 6.68
N LYS A 41 3.41 -12.69 6.95
CA LYS A 41 3.75 -13.20 8.27
C LYS A 41 3.79 -12.10 9.32
N ALA A 42 4.19 -10.90 8.93
CA ALA A 42 4.23 -9.74 9.82
C ALA A 42 2.85 -9.15 10.11
N GLY A 43 1.83 -9.60 9.38
CA GLY A 43 0.44 -9.18 9.64
C GLY A 43 -0.16 -8.20 8.65
N MET A 44 0.48 -7.98 7.51
CA MET A 44 -0.13 -7.21 6.43
C MET A 44 -1.20 -8.08 5.77
N LEU A 45 -2.43 -7.59 5.74
CA LEU A 45 -3.56 -8.31 5.18
C LEU A 45 -3.72 -8.05 3.69
N ARG A 46 -3.39 -6.83 3.26
CA ARG A 46 -3.63 -6.42 1.89
C ARG A 46 -2.83 -5.17 1.56
N ARG A 47 -2.37 -5.08 0.32
CA ARG A 47 -1.79 -3.87 -0.23
C ARG A 47 -2.32 -3.71 -1.65
N VAL A 48 -2.92 -2.55 -1.94
CA VAL A 48 -3.50 -2.29 -3.25
C VAL A 48 -2.88 -1.01 -3.81
N LEU A 49 -2.35 -1.10 -5.01
CA LEU A 49 -1.82 0.06 -5.73
C LEU A 49 -2.79 0.41 -6.84
N THR A 50 -3.22 1.66 -6.87
CA THR A 50 -4.13 2.16 -7.91
C THR A 50 -3.48 3.33 -8.63
N LYS A 51 -3.72 3.42 -9.93
CA LYS A 51 -3.33 4.57 -10.73
C LYS A 51 -4.54 5.49 -10.81
N LEU A 52 -4.38 6.73 -10.36
CA LEU A 52 -5.46 7.71 -10.44
C LEU A 52 -5.50 8.27 -11.86
N TRP A 53 -6.66 8.24 -12.50
CA TRP A 53 -6.78 8.57 -13.92
C TRP A 53 -7.78 9.69 -14.22
N ASN A 54 -8.58 10.08 -13.23
CA ASN A 54 -9.65 11.07 -13.44
C ASN A 54 -9.20 12.52 -13.26
N LYS A 55 -7.92 12.76 -13.11
CA LYS A 55 -7.38 14.11 -12.96
C LYS A 55 -6.35 14.39 -14.03
N GLU A 56 -6.72 15.26 -14.97
CA GLU A 56 -5.85 15.64 -16.07
C GLU A 56 -4.62 16.39 -15.55
N GLY A 57 -3.46 16.06 -16.09
CA GLY A 57 -2.20 16.69 -15.69
C GLY A 57 -1.63 16.25 -14.35
N VAL A 58 -2.29 15.33 -13.67
CA VAL A 58 -1.82 14.83 -12.38
C VAL A 58 -1.36 13.38 -12.54
N HIS A 59 -0.12 13.11 -12.12
CA HIS A 59 0.49 11.79 -12.21
C HIS A 59 0.58 11.19 -10.80
N ARG A 60 -0.48 10.53 -10.36
CA ARG A 60 -0.62 10.11 -8.97
C ARG A 60 -1.06 8.65 -8.85
N VAL A 61 -0.53 7.98 -7.83
CA VAL A 61 -0.99 6.66 -7.44
C VAL A 61 -1.60 6.74 -6.04
N GLY A 62 -2.53 5.84 -5.75
CA GLY A 62 -3.05 5.66 -4.41
C GLY A 62 -2.65 4.26 -3.94
N ILE A 63 -2.18 4.16 -2.71
CA ILE A 63 -1.75 2.89 -2.14
C ILE A 63 -2.54 2.66 -0.86
N LEU A 64 -3.29 1.57 -0.82
CA LEU A 64 -4.03 1.16 0.37
C LEU A 64 -3.29 0.03 1.04
N PHE A 65 -3.05 0.17 2.35
CA PHE A 65 -2.47 -0.89 3.17
C PHE A 65 -3.47 -1.27 4.25
N GLU A 66 -3.68 -2.57 4.43
CA GLU A 66 -4.48 -3.08 5.54
C GLU A 66 -3.60 -3.96 6.41
N TYR A 67 -3.58 -3.66 7.71
CA TYR A 67 -2.80 -4.41 8.70
C TYR A 67 -3.76 -5.05 9.68
N ARG A 68 -3.38 -6.22 10.19
CA ARG A 68 -4.18 -6.94 11.17
C ARG A 68 -4.42 -6.10 12.43
N ASP A 69 -3.40 -5.37 12.86
CA ASP A 69 -3.43 -4.54 14.05
C ASP A 69 -2.23 -3.59 14.06
N GLU A 70 -2.08 -2.80 15.12
CA GLU A 70 -0.98 -1.85 15.27
C GLU A 70 0.38 -2.54 15.33
N LYS A 71 0.46 -3.71 15.96
CA LYS A 71 1.72 -4.48 16.03
C LYS A 71 2.18 -4.89 14.64
N ALA A 72 1.23 -5.33 13.80
CA ALA A 72 1.51 -5.70 12.42
C ALA A 72 2.02 -4.49 11.63
N TYR A 73 1.42 -3.33 11.84
CA TYR A 73 1.87 -2.10 11.21
C TYR A 73 3.34 -1.82 11.56
N VAL A 74 3.69 -1.88 12.85
CA VAL A 74 5.06 -1.61 13.30
C VAL A 74 6.05 -2.61 12.70
N ALA A 75 5.70 -3.89 12.70
CA ALA A 75 6.54 -4.94 12.11
C ALA A 75 6.75 -4.71 10.60
N CYS A 76 5.70 -4.32 9.90
CA CYS A 76 5.77 -4.07 8.46
C CYS A 76 6.59 -2.83 8.12
N GLN A 77 6.68 -1.84 9.02
CA GLN A 77 7.51 -0.66 8.79
C GLN A 77 8.99 -1.04 8.59
N SER A 78 9.49 -1.98 9.40
CA SER A 78 10.86 -2.46 9.27
C SER A 78 11.08 -3.13 7.91
N LEU A 79 10.07 -3.90 7.45
CA LEU A 79 10.16 -4.55 6.14
C LEU A 79 10.10 -3.56 4.99
N LEU A 80 9.30 -2.50 5.12
CA LEU A 80 9.24 -1.44 4.11
C LEU A 80 10.58 -0.72 4.02
N GLU A 81 11.21 -0.44 5.16
CA GLU A 81 12.52 0.19 5.19
C GLU A 81 13.59 -0.69 4.56
N LYS A 82 13.47 -2.00 4.71
CA LYS A 82 14.43 -2.95 4.18
C LYS A 82 14.25 -3.17 2.67
N HIS A 83 13.02 -3.40 2.22
CA HIS A 83 12.75 -3.84 0.85
C HIS A 83 12.24 -2.75 -0.09
N TYR A 84 11.50 -1.80 0.43
CA TYR A 84 10.78 -0.83 -0.39
C TYR A 84 11.47 0.52 -0.50
N ILE A 85 11.79 1.13 0.63
CA ILE A 85 12.37 2.48 0.65
C ILE A 85 13.65 2.60 -0.19
N PRO A 86 14.62 1.67 -0.08
CA PRO A 86 15.85 1.78 -0.89
C PRO A 86 15.58 1.77 -2.39
N MET A 87 14.52 1.10 -2.82
CA MET A 87 14.19 0.94 -4.23
C MET A 87 13.44 2.12 -4.82
N VAL A 88 12.77 2.92 -3.98
CA VAL A 88 11.92 4.02 -4.45
C VAL A 88 12.45 5.40 -4.08
N LYS A 89 13.50 5.49 -3.30
CA LYS A 89 14.02 6.77 -2.82
C LYS A 89 14.55 7.69 -3.93
N THR A 90 14.83 7.14 -5.11
CA THR A 90 15.32 7.91 -6.25
C THR A 90 14.19 8.66 -6.97
N PHE A 91 12.94 8.27 -6.72
CA PHE A 91 11.79 8.96 -7.31
C PHE A 91 11.55 10.27 -6.55
N ILE A 92 11.40 11.36 -7.31
CA ILE A 92 11.07 12.65 -6.74
C ILE A 92 9.55 12.73 -6.69
N THR A 93 8.97 12.57 -5.49
CA THR A 93 7.54 12.48 -5.32
C THR A 93 7.05 13.31 -4.15
N LYS A 94 5.78 13.70 -4.22
CA LYS A 94 5.06 14.28 -3.10
C LYS A 94 4.23 13.16 -2.49
N VAL A 95 4.46 12.87 -1.22
CA VAL A 95 3.81 11.75 -0.53
C VAL A 95 2.91 12.28 0.58
N ILE A 96 1.67 11.81 0.60
CA ILE A 96 0.71 12.14 1.66
C ILE A 96 0.13 10.82 2.19
N GLY A 97 0.33 10.54 3.47
CA GLY A 97 -0.19 9.34 4.11
C GLY A 97 -1.23 9.69 5.16
N SER A 98 -2.25 8.86 5.26
CA SER A 98 -3.31 8.98 6.25
C SER A 98 -3.56 7.64 6.91
N TRP A 99 -3.76 7.65 8.22
CA TRP A 99 -3.96 6.44 9.01
C TRP A 99 -5.38 6.41 9.57
N GLY A 100 -5.95 5.23 9.62
CA GLY A 100 -7.30 5.08 10.16
C GLY A 100 -7.53 3.70 10.72
N ILE A 101 -8.57 3.58 11.52
CA ILE A 101 -9.05 2.30 12.04
C ILE A 101 -10.27 1.93 11.22
N LEU A 102 -10.36 0.67 10.83
CA LEU A 102 -11.51 0.18 10.08
C LEU A 102 -12.75 0.19 10.99
N VAL A 103 -13.77 0.93 10.59
CA VAL A 103 -15.02 1.05 11.36
C VAL A 103 -16.23 0.45 10.66
N HIS A 104 -16.13 0.20 9.37
CA HIS A 104 -17.20 -0.44 8.60
C HIS A 104 -16.58 -1.13 7.39
N GLU A 105 -17.02 -2.35 7.14
CA GLU A 105 -16.55 -3.14 6.02
C GLU A 105 -17.69 -3.93 5.43
N PHE A 106 -17.67 -4.03 4.11
CA PHE A 106 -18.64 -4.81 3.37
C PHE A 106 -17.90 -5.50 2.23
N SER A 107 -18.15 -6.77 2.05
CA SER A 107 -17.55 -7.58 1.00
C SER A 107 -18.66 -8.27 0.21
N SER A 108 -18.52 -8.25 -1.12
CA SER A 108 -19.50 -8.91 -1.98
C SER A 108 -19.59 -10.41 -1.74
N GLU A 109 -18.48 -11.02 -1.27
CA GLU A 109 -18.50 -12.45 -0.93
C GLU A 109 -19.43 -12.75 0.24
N GLU A 110 -19.50 -11.84 1.21
CA GLU A 110 -20.38 -12.00 2.36
C GLU A 110 -21.84 -11.91 1.95
N PHE A 111 -22.14 -11.09 0.96
CA PHE A 111 -23.47 -10.96 0.41
C PHE A 111 -23.91 -12.21 -0.34
N THR A 112 -23.02 -12.81 -1.12
CA THR A 112 -23.34 -13.99 -1.92
C THR A 112 -23.51 -15.24 -1.07
N LYS A 113 -22.92 -15.28 0.12
CA LYS A 113 -23.05 -16.39 1.06
C LYS A 113 -24.31 -16.32 1.90
N GLY A 114 -24.89 -15.15 1.95
CA GLY A 114 -26.10 -14.90 2.73
C GLY A 114 -27.28 -15.65 2.24
#